data_783c92da561ec49cd2a46bd590ff0ad1
#
_entry.id   783c92da561ec49cd2a46bd590ff0ad1
#
_cell.length_a   1.000
_cell.length_b   1.000
_cell.length_c   1.000
_cell.angle_alpha   90.00
_cell.angle_beta   90.00
_cell.angle_gamma   90.00
#
_symmetry.space_group_name_H-M   'P 1'
#
loop_
_entity.id
_entity.type
_entity.pdbx_description
1 polymer ?
#
loop_
_entity_poly.entity_id
_entity_poly.type
_entity_poly.pdbx_seq_one_letter_code
_entity_poly.pdbx_strand_id
1 'polypeptide(L)'
;MFKNILIIGFGMIGSSIARSVIKKNKSIKIFAFDKSPNLKIRINKSKLKRVKVLKSLNEIKDQNIDFIIICTPMLQYQSIFKKLNDIDLQQTIVTDVGSTKVNIEKIYIQKKYQFNFIPSHPIAGIEKAGLENGFDGLFTNRYNIICPIKKSSKIHINKVIKFWKSLNMKTEIMSAKEHDKVLSLTSHLPHLISYSLVLTAMKKETSLNSKLVKFSAGGFRDFTRVAGSDPEMWRDIFLANSSQIQKLTSNFISELKEFSRNLNKGNSHNLLTKLKKLSLIHI
;
A
#
# COMPACT_ATOMS: atom_id res chain seq x y z
N MET A 1 19.39 -3.73 -15.59
CA MET A 1 19.01 -2.96 -14.38
C MET A 1 18.66 -1.56 -14.85
N PHE A 2 17.65 -0.93 -14.26
CA PHE A 2 17.22 0.43 -14.63
C PHE A 2 18.30 1.46 -14.30
N LYS A 3 18.40 2.50 -15.12
CA LYS A 3 19.41 3.57 -14.99
C LYS A 3 18.80 4.91 -14.55
N ASN A 4 17.59 5.21 -15.07
CA ASN A 4 16.89 6.47 -14.85
C ASN A 4 15.48 6.19 -14.32
N ILE A 5 15.29 6.34 -13.02
CA ILE A 5 14.03 5.98 -12.35
C ILE A 5 13.25 7.25 -11.99
N LEU A 6 12.01 7.36 -12.43
CA LEU A 6 11.09 8.41 -12.01
C LEU A 6 10.12 7.88 -10.95
N ILE A 7 10.00 8.58 -9.85
CA ILE A 7 9.03 8.33 -8.79
C ILE A 7 7.96 9.43 -8.86
N ILE A 8 6.71 9.04 -9.14
CA ILE A 8 5.55 9.92 -9.17
C ILE A 8 4.79 9.76 -7.85
N GLY A 9 4.72 10.83 -7.05
CA GLY A 9 4.29 10.78 -5.66
C GLY A 9 5.47 10.54 -4.72
N PHE A 10 5.99 11.61 -4.13
CA PHE A 10 7.21 11.55 -3.33
C PHE A 10 6.91 11.65 -1.83
N GLY A 11 5.94 10.84 -1.37
CA GLY A 11 5.59 10.65 0.04
C GLY A 11 6.55 9.68 0.75
N MET A 12 6.08 9.01 1.80
CA MET A 12 6.85 8.07 2.62
C MET A 12 7.37 6.88 1.77
N ILE A 13 6.52 6.23 0.97
CA ILE A 13 6.93 5.10 0.12
C ILE A 13 7.90 5.56 -0.98
N GLY A 14 7.55 6.62 -1.72
CA GLY A 14 8.40 7.12 -2.81
C GLY A 14 9.80 7.55 -2.34
N SER A 15 9.89 8.25 -1.22
CA SER A 15 11.18 8.66 -0.64
C SER A 15 11.97 7.47 -0.08
N SER A 16 11.29 6.44 0.46
CA SER A 16 11.94 5.20 0.89
C SER A 16 12.53 4.42 -0.28
N ILE A 17 11.82 4.35 -1.43
CA ILE A 17 12.36 3.77 -2.66
C ILE A 17 13.62 4.52 -3.09
N ALA A 18 13.56 5.85 -3.16
CA ALA A 18 14.70 6.68 -3.54
C ALA A 18 15.92 6.43 -2.63
N ARG A 19 15.72 6.44 -1.31
CA ARG A 19 16.78 6.17 -0.32
C ARG A 19 17.38 4.78 -0.49
N SER A 20 16.53 3.76 -0.65
CA SER A 20 16.97 2.37 -0.82
C SER A 20 17.77 2.18 -2.10
N VAL A 21 17.32 2.77 -3.22
CA VAL A 21 18.04 2.71 -4.51
C VAL A 21 19.37 3.43 -4.42
N ILE A 22 19.43 4.66 -3.91
CA ILE A 22 20.64 5.47 -3.79
C ILE A 22 21.69 4.78 -2.91
N LYS A 23 21.26 4.13 -1.82
CA LYS A 23 22.14 3.39 -0.93
C LYS A 23 22.79 2.20 -1.63
N LYS A 24 22.02 1.47 -2.45
CA LYS A 24 22.48 0.25 -3.11
C LYS A 24 23.27 0.50 -4.39
N ASN A 25 22.90 1.50 -5.16
CA ASN A 25 23.57 1.80 -6.42
C ASN A 25 23.61 3.30 -6.72
N LYS A 26 24.81 3.86 -6.54
CA LYS A 26 25.05 5.28 -6.76
C LYS A 26 25.04 5.71 -8.25
N SER A 27 25.07 4.80 -9.21
CA SER A 27 25.03 5.13 -10.64
C SER A 27 23.61 5.39 -11.15
N ILE A 28 22.58 4.94 -10.43
CA ILE A 28 21.17 5.15 -10.81
C ILE A 28 20.80 6.61 -10.57
N LYS A 29 20.21 7.24 -11.58
CA LYS A 29 19.64 8.59 -11.48
C LYS A 29 18.19 8.49 -11.02
N ILE A 30 17.84 9.24 -9.98
CA ILE A 30 16.49 9.31 -9.45
C ILE A 30 15.86 10.65 -9.79
N PHE A 31 14.67 10.58 -10.36
CA PHE A 31 13.82 11.72 -10.63
C PHE A 31 12.58 11.64 -9.75
N ALA A 32 12.07 12.77 -9.31
CA ALA A 32 10.85 12.86 -8.52
C ALA A 32 9.89 13.86 -9.13
N PHE A 33 8.63 13.49 -9.15
CA PHE A 33 7.51 14.38 -9.46
C PHE A 33 6.43 14.25 -8.38
N ASP A 34 5.95 15.37 -7.88
CA ASP A 34 4.84 15.44 -6.92
C ASP A 34 4.06 16.73 -7.12
N LYS A 35 2.79 16.72 -6.74
CA LYS A 35 1.94 17.94 -6.80
C LYS A 35 2.34 18.99 -5.78
N SER A 36 3.08 18.62 -4.74
CA SER A 36 3.52 19.55 -3.70
C SER A 36 4.47 20.61 -4.29
N PRO A 37 4.15 21.88 -4.24
CA PRO A 37 5.00 22.97 -4.78
C PRO A 37 6.34 23.07 -4.05
N ASN A 38 6.40 22.59 -2.80
CA ASN A 38 7.59 22.64 -1.95
C ASN A 38 8.44 21.36 -2.00
N LEU A 39 8.20 20.46 -2.95
CA LEU A 39 8.91 19.19 -3.02
C LEU A 39 10.43 19.36 -3.03
N LYS A 40 10.95 20.27 -3.87
CA LYS A 40 12.40 20.53 -3.98
C LYS A 40 13.00 20.99 -2.66
N ILE A 41 12.32 21.86 -1.94
CA ILE A 41 12.75 22.38 -0.63
C ILE A 41 12.77 21.22 0.39
N ARG A 42 11.72 20.40 0.43
CA ARG A 42 11.60 19.27 1.35
C ARG A 42 12.66 18.20 1.05
N ILE A 43 12.93 17.89 -0.22
CA ILE A 43 14.00 16.96 -0.63
C ILE A 43 15.36 17.47 -0.16
N ASN A 44 15.67 18.76 -0.33
CA ASN A 44 16.92 19.35 0.13
C ASN A 44 17.09 19.26 1.64
N LYS A 45 16.04 19.57 2.42
CA LYS A 45 16.02 19.42 3.88
C LYS A 45 16.22 17.98 4.33
N SER A 46 15.70 17.00 3.58
CA SER A 46 15.81 15.57 3.91
C SER A 46 17.13 14.92 3.50
N LYS A 47 18.13 15.70 3.05
CA LYS A 47 19.46 15.25 2.60
C LYS A 47 19.46 14.28 1.40
N LEU A 48 18.38 14.24 0.61
CA LEU A 48 18.26 13.47 -0.62
C LEU A 48 18.87 14.21 -1.83
N LYS A 49 20.10 14.67 -1.72
CA LYS A 49 20.82 15.53 -2.71
C LYS A 49 20.91 14.94 -4.13
N ARG A 50 20.65 13.63 -4.30
CA ARG A 50 20.77 12.92 -5.59
C ARG A 50 19.45 12.72 -6.32
N VAL A 51 18.37 13.34 -5.84
CA VAL A 51 17.07 13.30 -6.47
C VAL A 51 16.83 14.59 -7.25
N LYS A 52 16.66 14.45 -8.58
CA LYS A 52 16.29 15.57 -9.45
C LYS A 52 14.77 15.72 -9.47
N VAL A 53 14.26 16.89 -9.14
CA VAL A 53 12.83 17.19 -9.19
C VAL A 53 12.44 17.64 -10.58
N LEU A 54 11.43 16.99 -11.18
CA LEU A 54 10.78 17.43 -12.40
C LEU A 54 9.65 18.41 -12.07
N LYS A 55 9.53 19.47 -12.87
CA LYS A 55 8.45 20.48 -12.74
C LYS A 55 7.16 19.97 -13.40
N SER A 56 7.27 19.12 -14.40
CA SER A 56 6.18 18.57 -15.19
C SER A 56 6.49 17.15 -15.62
N LEU A 57 5.46 16.31 -15.82
CA LEU A 57 5.63 14.98 -16.42
C LEU A 57 6.06 15.06 -17.90
N ASN A 58 5.84 16.19 -18.58
CA ASN A 58 6.31 16.36 -19.96
C ASN A 58 7.84 16.34 -20.07
N GLU A 59 8.58 16.65 -18.99
CA GLU A 59 10.03 16.56 -18.96
C GLU A 59 10.58 15.12 -19.02
N ILE A 60 9.72 14.11 -18.90
CA ILE A 60 10.10 12.68 -19.07
C ILE A 60 10.81 12.47 -20.40
N LYS A 61 10.34 13.14 -21.47
CA LYS A 61 10.91 13.04 -22.84
C LYS A 61 12.39 13.37 -22.87
N ASP A 62 12.85 14.29 -22.03
CA ASP A 62 14.22 14.82 -22.05
C ASP A 62 15.17 14.06 -21.11
N GLN A 63 14.66 13.13 -20.29
CA GLN A 63 15.43 12.51 -19.21
C GLN A 63 15.78 11.03 -19.46
N ASN A 64 15.43 10.44 -20.62
CA ASN A 64 15.64 9.01 -20.95
C ASN A 64 15.18 8.08 -19.80
N ILE A 65 13.99 8.35 -19.22
CA ILE A 65 13.43 7.56 -18.13
C ILE A 65 13.16 6.14 -18.63
N ASP A 66 13.72 5.13 -17.95
CA ASP A 66 13.52 3.71 -18.29
C ASP A 66 12.61 2.97 -17.30
N PHE A 67 12.32 3.59 -16.15
CA PHE A 67 11.41 3.03 -15.15
C PHE A 67 10.62 4.13 -14.42
N ILE A 68 9.31 3.95 -14.34
CA ILE A 68 8.40 4.85 -13.60
C ILE A 68 7.72 4.08 -12.48
N ILE A 69 7.72 4.63 -11.27
CA ILE A 69 7.04 4.07 -10.11
C ILE A 69 5.99 5.06 -9.63
N ILE A 70 4.70 4.66 -9.67
CA ILE A 70 3.58 5.49 -9.22
C ILE A 70 3.34 5.21 -7.73
N CYS A 71 3.59 6.22 -6.89
CA CYS A 71 3.46 6.18 -5.43
C CYS A 71 2.44 7.20 -4.91
N THR A 72 1.47 7.59 -5.72
CA THR A 72 0.40 8.52 -5.36
C THR A 72 -0.80 7.79 -4.75
N PRO A 73 -1.73 8.50 -4.09
CA PRO A 73 -3.05 7.95 -3.77
C PRO A 73 -3.76 7.40 -5.01
N MET A 74 -4.55 6.33 -4.84
CA MET A 74 -5.14 5.59 -5.95
C MET A 74 -6.14 6.40 -6.78
N LEU A 75 -6.84 7.36 -6.21
CA LEU A 75 -7.73 8.26 -6.93
C LEU A 75 -7.03 9.10 -8.02
N GLN A 76 -5.71 9.24 -7.94
CA GLN A 76 -4.93 10.00 -8.91
C GLN A 76 -4.50 9.18 -10.14
N TYR A 77 -4.64 7.83 -10.10
CA TYR A 77 -4.11 6.95 -11.16
C TYR A 77 -4.68 7.26 -12.53
N GLN A 78 -5.99 7.49 -12.64
CA GLN A 78 -6.60 7.79 -13.92
C GLN A 78 -6.01 9.04 -14.58
N SER A 79 -5.79 10.10 -13.81
CA SER A 79 -5.21 11.35 -14.32
C SER A 79 -3.73 11.18 -14.69
N ILE A 80 -2.98 10.39 -13.90
CA ILE A 80 -1.58 10.09 -14.18
C ILE A 80 -1.46 9.22 -15.41
N PHE A 81 -2.25 8.16 -15.53
CA PHE A 81 -2.26 7.28 -16.70
C PHE A 81 -2.57 8.04 -17.97
N LYS A 82 -3.56 8.97 -17.95
CA LYS A 82 -3.85 9.83 -19.07
C LYS A 82 -2.61 10.62 -19.51
N LYS A 83 -1.96 11.30 -18.58
CA LYS A 83 -0.74 12.09 -18.87
C LYS A 83 0.42 11.24 -19.37
N LEU A 84 0.61 10.04 -18.81
CA LEU A 84 1.66 9.11 -19.26
C LEU A 84 1.39 8.58 -20.65
N ASN A 85 0.12 8.39 -21.01
CA ASN A 85 -0.26 7.90 -22.34
C ASN A 85 -0.04 8.94 -23.45
N ASP A 86 0.02 10.23 -23.10
CA ASP A 86 0.33 11.32 -24.02
C ASP A 86 1.85 11.48 -24.26
N ILE A 87 2.67 10.61 -23.65
CA ILE A 87 4.13 10.61 -23.75
C ILE A 87 4.57 9.30 -24.39
N ASP A 88 5.55 9.34 -25.30
CA ASP A 88 6.17 8.12 -25.81
C ASP A 88 6.96 7.38 -24.72
N LEU A 89 6.42 6.25 -24.27
CA LEU A 89 6.97 5.40 -23.21
C LEU A 89 7.29 3.98 -23.69
N GLN A 90 7.52 3.76 -24.99
CA GLN A 90 7.72 2.41 -25.57
C GLN A 90 8.84 1.64 -24.86
N GLN A 91 9.94 2.30 -24.49
CA GLN A 91 11.09 1.69 -23.80
C GLN A 91 11.00 1.77 -22.28
N THR A 92 9.96 2.41 -21.73
CA THR A 92 9.77 2.66 -20.31
C THR A 92 8.84 1.62 -19.71
N ILE A 93 9.23 1.05 -18.57
CA ILE A 93 8.32 0.21 -17.78
C ILE A 93 7.71 1.08 -16.69
N VAL A 94 6.38 0.99 -16.52
CA VAL A 94 5.64 1.66 -15.46
C VAL A 94 5.19 0.60 -14.45
N THR A 95 5.41 0.86 -13.18
CA THR A 95 4.88 0.06 -12.06
C THR A 95 4.23 0.97 -11.02
N ASP A 96 3.59 0.39 -10.03
CA ASP A 96 2.95 1.14 -8.96
C ASP A 96 3.17 0.49 -7.59
N VAL A 97 2.67 1.14 -6.53
CA VAL A 97 2.69 0.64 -5.15
C VAL A 97 1.30 0.61 -4.51
N GLY A 98 0.26 0.72 -5.30
CA GLY A 98 -1.13 0.83 -4.81
C GLY A 98 -1.59 -0.40 -4.02
N SER A 99 -2.41 -0.17 -3.00
CA SER A 99 -2.88 -1.20 -2.07
C SER A 99 -4.00 -2.09 -2.62
N THR A 100 -4.64 -1.72 -3.75
CA THR A 100 -5.61 -2.55 -4.48
C THR A 100 -5.21 -2.64 -5.96
N LYS A 101 -5.57 -3.74 -6.62
CA LYS A 101 -5.13 -4.01 -8.00
C LYS A 101 -6.26 -4.10 -9.01
N VAL A 102 -7.42 -4.65 -8.65
CA VAL A 102 -8.55 -4.83 -9.58
C VAL A 102 -8.99 -3.52 -10.20
N ASN A 103 -9.16 -2.47 -9.39
CA ASN A 103 -9.61 -1.17 -9.89
C ASN A 103 -8.56 -0.52 -10.82
N ILE A 104 -7.28 -0.62 -10.47
CA ILE A 104 -6.17 -0.06 -11.26
C ILE A 104 -6.06 -0.78 -12.62
N GLU A 105 -6.12 -2.11 -12.62
CA GLU A 105 -6.14 -2.93 -13.83
C GLU A 105 -7.33 -2.56 -14.72
N LYS A 106 -8.53 -2.42 -14.13
CA LYS A 106 -9.74 -2.03 -14.85
C LYS A 106 -9.60 -0.66 -15.53
N ILE A 107 -9.09 0.34 -14.81
CA ILE A 107 -8.83 1.68 -15.37
C ILE A 107 -7.86 1.58 -16.55
N TYR A 108 -6.76 0.84 -16.41
CA TYR A 108 -5.76 0.68 -17.45
C TYR A 108 -6.34 0.03 -18.72
N ILE A 109 -7.08 -1.08 -18.56
CA ILE A 109 -7.64 -1.84 -19.69
C ILE A 109 -8.78 -1.08 -20.37
N GLN A 110 -9.73 -0.54 -19.63
CA GLN A 110 -10.92 0.12 -20.18
C GLN A 110 -10.57 1.39 -20.98
N LYS A 111 -9.54 2.11 -20.56
CA LYS A 111 -9.06 3.31 -21.26
C LYS A 111 -8.05 2.99 -22.38
N LYS A 112 -7.72 1.71 -22.58
CA LYS A 112 -6.81 1.21 -23.63
C LYS A 112 -5.45 1.91 -23.63
N TYR A 113 -4.89 2.20 -22.46
CA TYR A 113 -3.57 2.80 -22.36
C TYR A 113 -2.48 1.91 -22.96
N GLN A 114 -1.45 2.52 -23.58
CA GLN A 114 -0.47 1.82 -24.43
C GLN A 114 0.92 1.65 -23.81
N PHE A 115 1.23 2.29 -22.67
CA PHE A 115 2.52 2.13 -22.02
C PHE A 115 2.66 0.77 -21.31
N ASN A 116 3.89 0.31 -21.10
CA ASN A 116 4.17 -0.99 -20.49
C ASN A 116 3.92 -0.94 -18.95
N PHE A 117 2.73 -1.32 -18.52
CA PHE A 117 2.34 -1.29 -17.11
C PHE A 117 2.40 -2.67 -16.46
N ILE A 118 3.18 -2.78 -15.38
CA ILE A 118 3.30 -3.98 -14.54
C ILE A 118 2.89 -3.61 -13.12
N PRO A 119 1.62 -3.82 -12.72
CA PRO A 119 1.15 -3.50 -11.38
C PRO A 119 1.93 -4.25 -10.31
N SER A 120 2.26 -3.55 -9.22
CA SER A 120 2.87 -4.17 -8.04
C SER A 120 2.38 -3.53 -6.73
N HIS A 121 2.60 -4.22 -5.62
CA HIS A 121 2.26 -3.77 -4.29
C HIS A 121 3.30 -4.23 -3.28
N PRO A 122 4.23 -3.37 -2.86
CA PRO A 122 5.12 -3.67 -1.75
C PRO A 122 4.32 -3.67 -0.44
N ILE A 123 4.28 -4.83 0.23
CA ILE A 123 3.60 -4.98 1.52
C ILE A 123 4.51 -4.39 2.61
N ALA A 124 4.64 -3.09 2.58
CA ALA A 124 5.52 -2.32 3.45
C ALA A 124 4.93 -0.94 3.69
N GLY A 125 4.97 -0.47 4.93
CA GLY A 125 4.46 0.83 5.33
C GLY A 125 4.65 1.05 6.82
N ILE A 126 4.44 2.28 7.22
CA ILE A 126 4.31 2.72 8.60
C ILE A 126 3.12 3.69 8.68
N GLU A 127 2.61 3.94 9.86
CA GLU A 127 1.43 4.81 10.07
C GLU A 127 1.74 6.31 9.89
N LYS A 128 2.98 6.67 9.52
CA LYS A 128 3.42 8.05 9.31
C LYS A 128 3.48 8.39 7.83
N ALA A 129 2.82 9.47 7.42
CA ALA A 129 2.88 10.00 6.05
C ALA A 129 4.05 10.99 5.87
N GLY A 130 4.34 11.34 4.62
CA GLY A 130 5.34 12.35 4.27
C GLY A 130 6.73 11.81 3.95
N LEU A 131 7.47 12.53 3.12
CA LEU A 131 8.80 12.13 2.66
C LEU A 131 9.87 12.12 3.77
N GLU A 132 9.63 12.85 4.85
CA GLU A 132 10.49 12.93 6.03
C GLU A 132 10.55 11.61 6.80
N ASN A 133 9.48 10.83 6.73
CA ASN A 133 9.35 9.53 7.40
C ASN A 133 9.85 8.37 6.54
N GLY A 134 10.31 8.64 5.31
CA GLY A 134 10.91 7.60 4.47
C GLY A 134 12.31 7.19 4.96
N PHE A 135 12.63 5.89 4.84
CA PHE A 135 13.92 5.34 5.21
C PHE A 135 14.33 4.16 4.31
N ASP A 136 15.62 3.84 4.28
CA ASP A 136 16.19 2.88 3.34
C ASP A 136 16.01 1.39 3.71
N GLY A 137 15.51 1.11 4.90
CA GLY A 137 15.23 -0.25 5.39
C GLY A 137 13.77 -0.70 5.24
N LEU A 138 12.87 0.17 4.75
CA LEU A 138 11.44 -0.09 4.72
C LEU A 138 11.06 -1.42 4.04
N PHE A 139 11.77 -1.80 2.99
CA PHE A 139 11.45 -2.94 2.12
C PHE A 139 12.14 -4.25 2.52
N THR A 140 13.12 -4.19 3.41
CA THR A 140 13.94 -5.34 3.78
C THR A 140 13.10 -6.47 4.37
N ASN A 141 13.22 -7.68 3.78
CA ASN A 141 12.50 -8.91 4.16
C ASN A 141 10.97 -8.82 4.04
N ARG A 142 10.44 -7.79 3.37
CA ARG A 142 9.01 -7.66 3.08
C ARG A 142 8.65 -8.31 1.75
N TYR A 143 7.37 -8.60 1.55
CA TYR A 143 6.86 -9.10 0.29
C TYR A 143 6.50 -7.96 -0.66
N ASN A 144 6.73 -8.18 -1.95
CA ASN A 144 6.14 -7.38 -3.01
C ASN A 144 5.33 -8.30 -3.91
N ILE A 145 4.05 -7.99 -4.07
CA ILE A 145 3.14 -8.73 -4.94
C ILE A 145 3.12 -8.07 -6.30
N ILE A 146 3.33 -8.85 -7.36
CA ILE A 146 3.27 -8.40 -8.74
C ILE A 146 2.02 -8.99 -9.38
N CYS A 147 1.20 -8.14 -9.99
CA CYS A 147 -0.08 -8.52 -10.60
C CYS A 147 -0.06 -8.25 -12.11
N PRO A 148 0.62 -9.09 -12.91
CA PRO A 148 0.75 -8.83 -14.34
C PRO A 148 -0.62 -8.80 -15.02
N ILE A 149 -0.85 -7.82 -15.88
CA ILE A 149 -2.02 -7.80 -16.75
C ILE A 149 -1.80 -8.72 -17.94
N LYS A 150 -2.89 -9.18 -18.58
CA LYS A 150 -2.84 -10.19 -19.67
C LYS A 150 -1.85 -9.88 -20.80
N LYS A 151 -1.59 -8.60 -21.07
CA LYS A 151 -0.64 -8.14 -22.12
C LYS A 151 0.79 -7.94 -21.62
N SER A 152 1.08 -8.19 -20.34
CA SER A 152 2.40 -7.94 -19.77
C SER A 152 3.46 -8.88 -20.35
N SER A 153 4.54 -8.31 -20.87
CA SER A 153 5.69 -9.07 -21.36
C SER A 153 6.42 -9.77 -20.22
N LYS A 154 6.78 -11.04 -20.38
CA LYS A 154 7.61 -11.79 -19.40
C LYS A 154 8.95 -11.09 -19.11
N ILE A 155 9.54 -10.43 -20.11
CA ILE A 155 10.79 -9.66 -19.97
C ILE A 155 10.56 -8.48 -19.01
N HIS A 156 9.47 -7.75 -19.16
CA HIS A 156 9.14 -6.60 -18.31
C HIS A 156 8.80 -7.04 -16.88
N ILE A 157 8.03 -8.10 -16.72
CA ILE A 157 7.74 -8.69 -15.41
C ILE A 157 9.04 -9.04 -14.68
N ASN A 158 9.96 -9.74 -15.36
CA ASN A 158 11.24 -10.12 -14.79
C ASN A 158 12.12 -8.93 -14.41
N LYS A 159 12.08 -7.82 -15.17
CA LYS A 159 12.80 -6.59 -14.82
C LYS A 159 12.23 -5.96 -13.54
N VAL A 160 10.89 -5.94 -13.38
CA VAL A 160 10.23 -5.43 -12.16
C VAL A 160 10.54 -6.33 -10.95
N ILE A 161 10.50 -7.67 -11.12
CA ILE A 161 10.91 -8.62 -10.07
C ILE A 161 12.36 -8.34 -9.63
N LYS A 162 13.30 -8.22 -10.57
CA LYS A 162 14.70 -7.94 -10.26
C LYS A 162 14.88 -6.62 -9.53
N PHE A 163 14.09 -5.59 -9.89
CA PHE A 163 14.12 -4.31 -9.18
C PHE A 163 13.71 -4.47 -7.71
N TRP A 164 12.56 -5.06 -7.41
CA TRP A 164 12.09 -5.22 -6.03
C TRP A 164 13.00 -6.16 -5.21
N LYS A 165 13.50 -7.25 -5.81
CA LYS A 165 14.52 -8.12 -5.19
C LYS A 165 15.80 -7.35 -4.87
N SER A 166 16.19 -6.38 -5.70
CA SER A 166 17.35 -5.53 -5.41
C SER A 166 17.15 -4.64 -4.18
N LEU A 167 15.92 -4.39 -3.75
CA LEU A 167 15.59 -3.71 -2.50
C LEU A 167 15.40 -4.67 -1.30
N ASN A 168 15.85 -5.95 -1.43
CA ASN A 168 15.74 -7.03 -0.45
C ASN A 168 14.28 -7.45 -0.16
N MET A 169 13.39 -7.33 -1.14
CA MET A 169 12.03 -7.85 -1.04
C MET A 169 11.94 -9.30 -1.54
N LYS A 170 11.07 -10.08 -0.92
CA LYS A 170 10.54 -11.32 -1.49
C LYS A 170 9.46 -10.95 -2.51
N THR A 171 9.38 -11.66 -3.64
CA THR A 171 8.41 -11.32 -4.69
C THR A 171 7.49 -12.50 -4.97
N GLU A 172 6.18 -12.23 -5.02
CA GLU A 172 5.14 -13.17 -5.38
C GLU A 172 4.37 -12.67 -6.61
N ILE A 173 3.86 -13.60 -7.42
CA ILE A 173 3.03 -13.26 -8.60
C ILE A 173 1.66 -13.84 -8.38
N MET A 174 0.63 -13.01 -8.51
CA MET A 174 -0.76 -13.46 -8.50
C MET A 174 -1.63 -12.55 -9.35
N SER A 175 -2.87 -12.94 -9.63
CA SER A 175 -3.83 -12.10 -10.33
C SER A 175 -4.29 -10.92 -9.46
N ALA A 176 -4.75 -9.82 -10.08
CA ALA A 176 -5.33 -8.69 -9.36
C ALA A 176 -6.50 -9.10 -8.45
N LYS A 177 -7.35 -10.04 -8.92
CA LYS A 177 -8.47 -10.57 -8.12
C LYS A 177 -7.99 -11.32 -6.87
N GLU A 178 -6.98 -12.16 -7.03
CA GLU A 178 -6.40 -12.94 -5.93
C GLU A 178 -5.73 -12.00 -4.91
N HIS A 179 -4.96 -11.04 -5.40
CA HIS A 179 -4.36 -9.99 -4.57
C HIS A 179 -5.41 -9.29 -3.70
N ASP A 180 -6.47 -8.74 -4.31
CA ASP A 180 -7.48 -7.99 -3.58
C ASP A 180 -8.29 -8.86 -2.61
N LYS A 181 -8.48 -10.16 -2.93
CA LYS A 181 -9.07 -11.15 -2.04
C LYS A 181 -8.16 -11.44 -0.83
N VAL A 182 -6.88 -11.67 -1.04
CA VAL A 182 -5.90 -11.94 0.04
C VAL A 182 -5.78 -10.72 0.93
N LEU A 183 -5.55 -9.52 0.35
CA LEU A 183 -5.36 -8.30 1.12
C LEU A 183 -6.64 -7.83 1.83
N SER A 184 -7.82 -8.18 1.31
CA SER A 184 -9.07 -7.90 2.03
C SER A 184 -9.14 -8.62 3.38
N LEU A 185 -8.59 -9.83 3.48
CA LEU A 185 -8.54 -10.61 4.73
C LEU A 185 -7.35 -10.22 5.62
N THR A 186 -6.15 -10.11 5.03
CA THR A 186 -4.91 -9.98 5.81
C THR A 186 -4.57 -8.54 6.18
N SER A 187 -5.20 -7.56 5.54
CA SER A 187 -4.94 -6.13 5.74
C SER A 187 -6.21 -5.30 5.93
N HIS A 188 -7.14 -5.33 4.96
CA HIS A 188 -8.25 -4.37 4.94
C HIS A 188 -9.25 -4.62 6.06
N LEU A 189 -9.69 -5.87 6.27
CA LEU A 189 -10.60 -6.22 7.37
C LEU A 189 -9.98 -5.94 8.74
N PRO A 190 -8.71 -6.29 9.06
CA PRO A 190 -8.07 -5.90 10.32
C PRO A 190 -8.09 -4.39 10.59
N HIS A 191 -7.87 -3.55 9.59
CA HIS A 191 -7.96 -2.11 9.76
C HIS A 191 -9.40 -1.64 10.01
N LEU A 192 -10.37 -2.17 9.29
CA LEU A 192 -11.78 -1.86 9.52
C LEU A 192 -12.22 -2.22 10.94
N ILE A 193 -11.78 -3.40 11.43
CA ILE A 193 -12.04 -3.84 12.80
C ILE A 193 -11.36 -2.89 13.80
N SER A 194 -10.12 -2.49 13.54
CA SER A 194 -9.38 -1.55 14.40
C SER A 194 -10.11 -0.21 14.52
N TYR A 195 -10.55 0.37 13.40
CA TYR A 195 -11.35 1.60 13.42
C TYR A 195 -12.66 1.42 14.20
N SER A 196 -13.36 0.30 13.96
CA SER A 196 -14.64 0.02 14.62
C SER A 196 -14.50 -0.16 16.13
N LEU A 197 -13.45 -0.87 16.56
CA LEU A 197 -13.16 -1.10 17.99
C LEU A 197 -12.80 0.20 18.70
N VAL A 198 -11.94 1.01 18.10
CA VAL A 198 -11.53 2.30 18.70
C VAL A 198 -12.72 3.25 18.77
N LEU A 199 -13.55 3.34 17.73
CA LEU A 199 -14.79 4.15 17.75
C LEU A 199 -15.76 3.66 18.85
N THR A 200 -15.86 2.36 19.07
CA THR A 200 -16.69 1.78 20.14
C THR A 200 -16.20 2.21 21.50
N ALA A 201 -14.87 2.14 21.74
CA ALA A 201 -14.27 2.58 22.98
C ALA A 201 -14.47 4.08 23.24
N MET A 202 -14.26 4.93 22.23
CA MET A 202 -14.47 6.38 22.33
C MET A 202 -15.91 6.74 22.69
N LYS A 203 -16.91 6.09 22.09
CA LYS A 203 -18.31 6.28 22.41
C LYS A 203 -18.61 5.89 23.87
N LYS A 204 -17.98 4.83 24.38
CA LYS A 204 -18.15 4.42 25.79
C LYS A 204 -17.47 5.37 26.75
N GLU A 205 -16.27 5.88 26.45
CA GLU A 205 -15.62 6.92 27.26
C GLU A 205 -16.48 8.16 27.42
N THR A 206 -17.08 8.64 26.32
CA THR A 206 -18.00 9.78 26.36
C THR A 206 -19.21 9.49 27.24
N SER A 207 -19.83 8.30 27.09
CA SER A 207 -21.04 7.93 27.86
C SER A 207 -20.78 7.76 29.36
N LEU A 208 -19.55 7.37 29.75
CA LEU A 208 -19.15 7.13 31.16
C LEU A 208 -18.43 8.31 31.78
N ASN A 209 -18.21 9.39 31.02
CA ASN A 209 -17.41 10.55 31.42
C ASN A 209 -16.07 10.14 32.09
N SER A 210 -15.41 9.13 31.51
CA SER A 210 -14.22 8.52 32.09
C SER A 210 -13.15 8.25 30.99
N LYS A 211 -11.88 8.46 31.33
CA LYS A 211 -10.74 8.18 30.45
C LYS A 211 -10.36 6.69 30.50
N LEU A 212 -11.15 5.83 29.88
CA LEU A 212 -10.97 4.37 29.91
C LEU A 212 -9.71 3.92 29.16
N VAL A 213 -9.31 4.63 28.10
CA VAL A 213 -8.16 4.29 27.25
C VAL A 213 -6.83 4.29 28.03
N LYS A 214 -6.73 5.04 29.14
CA LYS A 214 -5.53 5.02 30.01
C LYS A 214 -5.21 3.65 30.61
N PHE A 215 -6.21 2.77 30.73
CA PHE A 215 -6.04 1.41 31.25
C PHE A 215 -5.70 0.38 30.18
N SER A 216 -5.42 0.83 28.93
CA SER A 216 -5.14 -0.05 27.81
C SER A 216 -3.82 -0.79 27.98
N ALA A 217 -3.87 -2.11 27.85
CA ALA A 217 -2.71 -2.98 27.70
C ALA A 217 -2.30 -3.11 26.21
N GLY A 218 -1.29 -3.94 25.92
CA GLY A 218 -0.69 -4.08 24.58
C GLY A 218 -1.71 -4.32 23.46
N GLY A 219 -2.67 -5.22 23.66
CA GLY A 219 -3.68 -5.54 22.65
C GLY A 219 -4.46 -4.33 22.14
N PHE A 220 -5.02 -3.51 23.03
CA PHE A 220 -5.77 -2.32 22.61
C PHE A 220 -4.86 -1.24 22.01
N ARG A 221 -3.61 -1.11 22.50
CA ARG A 221 -2.62 -0.19 21.94
C ARG A 221 -2.30 -0.52 20.47
N ASP A 222 -2.20 -1.80 20.11
CA ASP A 222 -2.01 -2.21 18.71
C ASP A 222 -3.18 -1.80 17.83
N PHE A 223 -4.42 -1.99 18.29
CA PHE A 223 -5.60 -1.50 17.56
C PHE A 223 -5.61 0.02 17.39
N THR A 224 -5.26 0.79 18.44
CA THR A 224 -5.19 2.26 18.34
C THR A 224 -4.08 2.71 17.42
N ARG A 225 -2.93 2.03 17.40
CA ARG A 225 -1.83 2.29 16.45
C ARG A 225 -2.29 2.10 15.01
N VAL A 226 -2.94 0.97 14.70
CA VAL A 226 -3.47 0.68 13.37
C VAL A 226 -4.56 1.68 12.98
N ALA A 227 -5.48 2.03 13.88
CA ALA A 227 -6.54 3.01 13.63
C ALA A 227 -6.00 4.45 13.47
N GLY A 228 -4.76 4.73 13.86
CA GLY A 228 -4.07 6.00 13.62
C GLY A 228 -3.49 6.18 12.22
N SER A 229 -3.74 5.23 11.31
CA SER A 229 -3.29 5.30 9.90
C SER A 229 -4.02 6.40 9.13
N ASP A 230 -3.43 6.84 8.01
CA ASP A 230 -3.96 7.91 7.16
C ASP A 230 -5.42 7.66 6.72
N PRO A 231 -6.38 8.50 7.11
CA PRO A 231 -7.81 8.26 6.86
C PRO A 231 -8.20 8.37 5.39
N GLU A 232 -7.54 9.23 4.61
CA GLU A 232 -7.83 9.38 3.18
C GLU A 232 -7.38 8.13 2.41
N MET A 233 -6.19 7.65 2.70
CA MET A 233 -5.68 6.42 2.11
C MET A 233 -6.60 5.23 2.41
N TRP A 234 -7.04 5.06 3.66
CA TRP A 234 -7.91 3.94 4.04
C TRP A 234 -9.32 4.06 3.49
N ARG A 235 -9.89 5.26 3.43
CA ARG A 235 -11.15 5.50 2.71
C ARG A 235 -11.06 4.98 1.27
N ASP A 236 -9.98 5.34 0.57
CA ASP A 236 -9.78 4.97 -0.83
C ASP A 236 -9.61 3.45 -0.99
N ILE A 237 -8.87 2.80 -0.08
CA ILE A 237 -8.70 1.34 -0.05
C ILE A 237 -10.05 0.64 0.19
N PHE A 238 -10.81 1.08 1.18
CA PHE A 238 -12.11 0.49 1.51
C PHE A 238 -13.11 0.60 0.35
N LEU A 239 -13.17 1.75 -0.30
CA LEU A 239 -14.04 1.96 -1.46
C LEU A 239 -13.58 1.14 -2.67
N ALA A 240 -12.28 1.08 -2.94
CA ALA A 240 -11.73 0.36 -4.10
C ALA A 240 -11.90 -1.17 -3.98
N ASN A 241 -11.94 -1.73 -2.77
CA ASN A 241 -12.13 -3.17 -2.52
C ASN A 241 -13.41 -3.48 -1.72
N SER A 242 -14.42 -2.61 -1.81
CA SER A 242 -15.63 -2.65 -0.99
C SER A 242 -16.37 -3.98 -1.04
N SER A 243 -16.53 -4.58 -2.22
CA SER A 243 -17.23 -5.87 -2.40
C SER A 243 -16.60 -7.01 -1.58
N GLN A 244 -15.27 -7.15 -1.60
CA GLN A 244 -14.58 -8.18 -0.83
C GLN A 244 -14.65 -7.89 0.67
N ILE A 245 -14.47 -6.62 1.05
CA ILE A 245 -14.51 -6.19 2.45
C ILE A 245 -15.90 -6.41 3.03
N GLN A 246 -16.98 -6.05 2.33
CA GLN A 246 -18.36 -6.27 2.79
C GLN A 246 -18.65 -7.76 3.05
N LYS A 247 -18.23 -8.64 2.12
CA LYS A 247 -18.40 -10.09 2.30
C LYS A 247 -17.67 -10.59 3.54
N LEU A 248 -16.43 -10.20 3.75
CA LEU A 248 -15.65 -10.59 4.92
C LEU A 248 -16.17 -9.98 6.21
N THR A 249 -16.66 -8.75 6.17
CA THR A 249 -17.30 -8.09 7.30
C THR A 249 -18.55 -8.85 7.74
N SER A 250 -19.37 -9.31 6.81
CA SER A 250 -20.56 -10.12 7.13
C SER A 250 -20.17 -11.44 7.81
N ASN A 251 -19.12 -12.12 7.33
CA ASN A 251 -18.60 -13.31 7.96
C ASN A 251 -18.08 -13.03 9.39
N PHE A 252 -17.31 -11.95 9.55
CA PHE A 252 -16.78 -11.54 10.85
C PHE A 252 -17.91 -11.20 11.86
N ILE A 253 -18.94 -10.52 11.43
CA ILE A 253 -20.14 -10.25 12.27
C ILE A 253 -20.82 -11.56 12.67
N SER A 254 -20.90 -12.54 11.77
CA SER A 254 -21.45 -13.87 12.10
C SER A 254 -20.67 -14.58 13.20
N GLU A 255 -19.33 -14.56 13.12
CA GLU A 255 -18.46 -15.10 14.17
C GLU A 255 -18.65 -14.38 15.50
N LEU A 256 -18.69 -13.05 15.50
CA LEU A 256 -18.95 -12.27 16.73
C LEU A 256 -20.30 -12.61 17.36
N LYS A 257 -21.35 -12.77 16.55
CA LYS A 257 -22.67 -13.16 17.02
C LYS A 257 -22.66 -14.57 17.63
N GLU A 258 -21.87 -15.49 17.08
CA GLU A 258 -21.72 -16.83 17.64
C GLU A 258 -21.00 -16.82 18.99
N PHE A 259 -19.90 -16.04 19.11
CA PHE A 259 -19.26 -15.82 20.42
C PHE A 259 -20.23 -15.23 21.45
N SER A 260 -20.97 -14.17 21.06
CA SER A 260 -21.98 -13.54 21.91
C SER A 260 -23.06 -14.52 22.40
N ARG A 261 -23.56 -15.39 21.51
CA ARG A 261 -24.54 -16.44 21.87
C ARG A 261 -23.98 -17.43 22.89
N ASN A 262 -22.72 -17.87 22.72
CA ASN A 262 -22.08 -18.77 23.66
C ASN A 262 -21.87 -18.12 25.04
N LEU A 263 -21.50 -16.84 25.07
CA LEU A 263 -21.40 -16.06 26.30
C LEU A 263 -22.76 -15.97 27.02
N ASN A 264 -23.82 -15.58 26.32
CA ASN A 264 -25.15 -15.44 26.90
C ASN A 264 -25.73 -16.75 27.47
N LYS A 265 -25.37 -17.90 26.85
CA LYS A 265 -25.80 -19.23 27.30
C LYS A 265 -24.89 -19.83 28.38
N GLY A 266 -23.81 -19.17 28.77
CA GLY A 266 -22.80 -19.71 29.68
C GLY A 266 -22.13 -21.00 29.15
N ASN A 267 -22.07 -21.16 27.82
CA ASN A 267 -21.56 -22.39 27.20
C ASN A 267 -20.01 -22.42 27.22
N SER A 268 -19.46 -22.68 28.39
CA SER A 268 -18.02 -22.74 28.68
C SER A 268 -17.30 -23.77 27.78
N HIS A 269 -17.91 -24.93 27.54
CA HIS A 269 -17.29 -26.00 26.74
C HIS A 269 -17.05 -25.56 25.31
N ASN A 270 -18.07 -25.00 24.64
CA ASN A 270 -17.95 -24.54 23.26
C ASN A 270 -16.97 -23.36 23.12
N LEU A 271 -16.98 -22.44 24.09
CA LEU A 271 -16.01 -21.34 24.12
C LEU A 271 -14.57 -21.86 24.22
N LEU A 272 -14.34 -22.77 25.17
CA LEU A 272 -13.01 -23.35 25.36
C LEU A 272 -12.51 -24.11 24.13
N THR A 273 -13.37 -24.90 23.50
CA THR A 273 -13.04 -25.67 22.31
C THR A 273 -12.63 -24.76 21.15
N LYS A 274 -13.38 -23.67 20.90
CA LYS A 274 -13.02 -22.66 19.89
C LYS A 274 -11.70 -21.98 20.19
N LEU A 275 -11.50 -21.53 21.43
CA LEU A 275 -10.28 -20.83 21.84
C LEU A 275 -9.04 -21.74 21.73
N LYS A 276 -9.14 -23.00 22.16
CA LYS A 276 -8.05 -23.99 22.01
C LYS A 276 -7.65 -24.18 20.54
N LYS A 277 -8.62 -24.28 19.61
CA LYS A 277 -8.33 -24.39 18.19
C LYS A 277 -7.55 -23.19 17.66
N LEU A 278 -7.87 -21.98 18.12
CA LEU A 278 -7.21 -20.74 17.70
C LEU A 278 -5.82 -20.58 18.32
N SER A 279 -5.61 -21.02 19.58
CA SER A 279 -4.32 -20.92 20.24
C SER A 279 -3.20 -21.74 19.59
N LEU A 280 -3.53 -22.66 18.68
CA LEU A 280 -2.56 -23.43 17.89
C LEU A 280 -2.10 -22.69 16.62
N ILE A 281 -2.74 -21.57 16.29
CA ILE A 281 -2.39 -20.77 15.10
C ILE A 281 -1.40 -19.70 15.53
N HIS A 282 -0.13 -19.91 15.19
CA HIS A 282 0.91 -18.89 15.39
C HIS A 282 1.38 -18.40 14.02
N ILE A 283 1.23 -17.09 13.76
CA ILE A 283 1.60 -16.44 12.49
C ILE A 283 2.86 -15.60 12.70
#